data_a225cfc39d2e05c124c92fe7673d08b6
#
_entry.id   a225cfc39d2e05c124c92fe7673d08b6
#
_cell.length_a   1.000
_cell.length_b   1.000
_cell.length_c   1.000
_cell.angle_alpha   90.00
_cell.angle_beta   90.00
_cell.angle_gamma   90.00
#
_symmetry.space_group_name_H-M   'P 1'
#
loop_
_entity.id
_entity.type
_entity.pdbx_description
1 polymer ?
#
loop_
_entity_poly.entity_id
_entity_poly.type
_entity_poly.pdbx_seq_one_letter_code
_entity_poly.pdbx_strand_id
1 'polypeptide(L)'
;LANVGTASVAKDLDMLRAAVGDDKLNYLGYSYGTRIGSAYAEAYPDKVRAMILDGAVDPNADPIQADIDQARAFQEAFNDFAADCAKDVGCPLGSDPAKAVAKYRDLVDPLVDTPMPTRDPRGLSYNDAIVGTIMALYSPNLWRHLKQGLTEMTRDRGDTMLALADMYMRRDEQGHYTNATDARIAVNCVDQPAITDRAKVVDEDRQLREVAPFMSYGEFTGN
;
A
#
# COMPACT_ATOMS: atom_id res chain seq x y z
N LEU A 1 -12.52 8.78 18.27
CA LEU A 1 -11.90 7.57 17.69
C LEU A 1 -12.59 6.27 18.10
N ALA A 2 -13.23 6.18 19.28
CA ALA A 2 -13.80 4.92 19.81
C ALA A 2 -14.84 4.22 18.89
N ASN A 3 -15.43 4.92 17.93
CA ASN A 3 -16.48 4.41 17.04
C ASN A 3 -16.07 4.28 15.57
N VAL A 4 -14.77 4.34 15.24
CA VAL A 4 -14.30 4.23 13.85
C VAL A 4 -13.81 2.83 13.47
N GLY A 5 -13.72 1.91 14.45
CA GLY A 5 -13.23 0.55 14.23
C GLY A 5 -14.21 -0.33 13.43
N THR A 6 -13.69 -1.42 12.88
CA THR A 6 -14.42 -2.37 12.03
C THR A 6 -15.73 -2.88 12.66
N ALA A 7 -15.73 -3.16 13.95
CA ALA A 7 -16.95 -3.61 14.66
C ALA A 7 -18.07 -2.56 14.66
N SER A 8 -17.72 -1.26 14.75
CA SER A 8 -18.70 -0.17 14.66
C SER A 8 -19.23 -0.02 13.24
N VAL A 9 -18.33 -0.09 12.25
CA VAL A 9 -18.72 -0.03 10.82
C VAL A 9 -19.65 -1.19 10.44
N ALA A 10 -19.42 -2.40 10.95
CA ALA A 10 -20.31 -3.53 10.71
C ALA A 10 -21.73 -3.30 11.27
N LYS A 11 -21.85 -2.64 12.45
CA LYS A 11 -23.15 -2.24 13.03
C LYS A 11 -23.85 -1.16 12.19
N ASP A 12 -23.09 -0.16 11.76
CA ASP A 12 -23.62 0.91 10.91
C ASP A 12 -24.11 0.35 9.58
N LEU A 13 -23.39 -0.65 9.01
CA LEU A 13 -23.77 -1.32 7.79
C LEU A 13 -25.11 -2.08 7.95
N ASP A 14 -25.36 -2.73 9.10
CA ASP A 14 -26.65 -3.37 9.37
C ASP A 14 -27.78 -2.34 9.53
N MET A 15 -27.49 -1.20 10.17
CA MET A 15 -28.44 -0.10 10.26
C MET A 15 -28.79 0.46 8.88
N LEU A 16 -27.79 0.65 8.01
CA LEU A 16 -28.00 1.10 6.62
C LEU A 16 -28.83 0.08 5.83
N ARG A 17 -28.52 -1.20 5.91
CA ARG A 17 -29.31 -2.29 5.29
C ARG A 17 -30.78 -2.18 5.69
N ALA A 18 -31.04 -2.04 6.98
CA ALA A 18 -32.41 -1.92 7.50
C ALA A 18 -33.09 -0.61 7.06
N ALA A 19 -32.36 0.48 7.02
CA ALA A 19 -32.88 1.81 6.62
C ALA A 19 -33.33 1.85 5.13
N VAL A 20 -32.67 1.07 4.26
CA VAL A 20 -33.06 0.95 2.84
C VAL A 20 -34.13 -0.12 2.60
N GLY A 21 -34.57 -0.82 3.65
CA GLY A 21 -35.63 -1.82 3.60
C GLY A 21 -35.19 -3.20 3.12
N ASP A 22 -33.89 -3.50 3.09
CA ASP A 22 -33.35 -4.81 2.69
C ASP A 22 -33.38 -5.80 3.86
N ASP A 23 -33.97 -6.98 3.64
CA ASP A 23 -33.99 -8.07 4.62
C ASP A 23 -32.60 -8.65 4.84
N LYS A 24 -31.78 -8.71 3.78
CA LYS A 24 -30.43 -9.29 3.77
C LYS A 24 -29.47 -8.47 2.92
N LEU A 25 -28.21 -8.39 3.38
CA LEU A 25 -27.13 -7.65 2.73
C LEU A 25 -26.60 -8.39 1.51
N ASN A 26 -26.41 -7.65 0.40
CA ASN A 26 -25.45 -8.00 -0.65
C ASN A 26 -24.22 -7.14 -0.45
N TYR A 27 -23.07 -7.76 -0.37
CA TYR A 27 -21.83 -7.08 -0.05
C TYR A 27 -20.72 -7.41 -1.05
N LEU A 28 -19.99 -6.39 -1.48
CA LEU A 28 -18.75 -6.52 -2.23
C LEU A 28 -17.67 -5.75 -1.48
N GLY A 29 -16.67 -6.46 -0.98
CA GLY A 29 -15.52 -5.89 -0.26
C GLY A 29 -14.23 -6.14 -0.99
N TYR A 30 -13.41 -5.10 -1.13
CA TYR A 30 -12.05 -5.17 -1.64
C TYR A 30 -11.07 -4.89 -0.50
N SER A 31 -9.94 -5.63 -0.44
CA SER A 31 -8.87 -5.38 0.51
C SER A 31 -9.41 -5.28 1.95
N TYR A 32 -9.19 -4.15 2.65
CA TYR A 32 -9.75 -3.92 3.99
C TYR A 32 -11.28 -4.08 4.07
N GLY A 33 -12.02 -3.81 2.98
CA GLY A 33 -13.45 -4.07 2.91
C GLY A 33 -13.82 -5.55 3.14
N THR A 34 -12.91 -6.48 2.90
CA THR A 34 -13.12 -7.89 3.20
C THR A 34 -13.16 -8.17 4.71
N ARG A 35 -12.36 -7.44 5.50
CA ARG A 35 -12.40 -7.48 6.96
C ARG A 35 -13.73 -6.98 7.51
N ILE A 36 -14.27 -5.90 6.95
CA ILE A 36 -15.62 -5.41 7.29
C ILE A 36 -16.66 -6.48 6.96
N GLY A 37 -16.58 -7.08 5.76
CA GLY A 37 -17.51 -8.14 5.35
C GLY A 37 -17.46 -9.35 6.28
N SER A 38 -16.28 -9.82 6.66
CA SER A 38 -16.09 -10.92 7.61
C SER A 38 -16.69 -10.59 8.98
N ALA A 39 -16.40 -9.40 9.52
CA ALA A 39 -16.96 -8.94 10.79
C ALA A 39 -18.50 -8.81 10.74
N TYR A 40 -19.04 -8.36 9.61
CA TYR A 40 -20.49 -8.32 9.41
C TYR A 40 -21.11 -9.70 9.38
N ALA A 41 -20.53 -10.64 8.61
CA ALA A 41 -21.04 -12.00 8.50
C ALA A 41 -21.00 -12.76 9.84
N GLU A 42 -19.99 -12.49 10.66
CA GLU A 42 -19.88 -13.06 12.01
C GLU A 42 -20.93 -12.46 12.97
N ALA A 43 -21.12 -11.14 12.93
CA ALA A 43 -22.06 -10.45 13.81
C ALA A 43 -23.54 -10.67 13.41
N TYR A 44 -23.81 -10.84 12.11
CA TYR A 44 -25.17 -10.90 11.54
C TYR A 44 -25.29 -12.03 10.51
N PRO A 45 -25.05 -13.31 10.86
CA PRO A 45 -25.00 -14.42 9.90
C PRO A 45 -26.32 -14.60 9.13
N ASP A 46 -27.46 -14.37 9.78
CA ASP A 46 -28.78 -14.48 9.15
C ASP A 46 -29.15 -13.32 8.23
N LYS A 47 -28.32 -12.26 8.23
CA LYS A 47 -28.53 -11.03 7.44
C LYS A 47 -27.69 -10.97 6.17
N VAL A 48 -26.92 -11.99 5.87
CA VAL A 48 -26.14 -12.08 4.62
C VAL A 48 -26.96 -12.82 3.57
N ARG A 49 -27.07 -12.22 2.35
CA ARG A 49 -27.62 -12.89 1.17
C ARG A 49 -26.53 -13.35 0.23
N ALA A 50 -25.64 -12.47 -0.14
CA ALA A 50 -24.48 -12.76 -0.97
C ALA A 50 -23.30 -11.85 -0.58
N MET A 51 -22.09 -12.42 -0.61
CA MET A 51 -20.87 -11.70 -0.24
C MET A 51 -19.76 -12.09 -1.18
N ILE A 52 -19.06 -11.08 -1.72
CA ILE A 52 -17.84 -11.24 -2.50
C ILE A 52 -16.72 -10.51 -1.74
N LEU A 53 -15.66 -11.22 -1.43
CA LEU A 53 -14.50 -10.70 -0.71
C LEU A 53 -13.27 -10.87 -1.61
N ASP A 54 -12.85 -9.77 -2.24
CA ASP A 54 -11.76 -9.76 -3.21
C ASP A 54 -10.50 -9.16 -2.57
N GLY A 55 -9.37 -9.87 -2.66
CA GLY A 55 -8.15 -9.54 -1.92
C GLY A 55 -8.36 -9.72 -0.41
N ALA A 56 -8.83 -10.91 -0.01
CA ALA A 56 -9.26 -11.20 1.34
C ALA A 56 -8.15 -11.04 2.38
N VAL A 57 -8.46 -10.27 3.43
CA VAL A 57 -7.62 -10.13 4.62
C VAL A 57 -8.06 -11.17 5.67
N ASP A 58 -7.12 -11.96 6.19
CA ASP A 58 -7.40 -12.85 7.32
C ASP A 58 -7.62 -12.02 8.60
N PRO A 59 -8.82 -12.02 9.19
CA PRO A 59 -9.10 -11.22 10.38
C PRO A 59 -8.35 -11.71 11.63
N ASN A 60 -7.81 -12.94 11.61
CA ASN A 60 -7.08 -13.56 12.71
C ASN A 60 -5.56 -13.59 12.50
N ALA A 61 -5.06 -13.04 11.39
CA ALA A 61 -3.63 -12.99 11.14
C ALA A 61 -2.90 -12.17 12.22
N ASP A 62 -1.71 -12.61 12.59
CA ASP A 62 -0.78 -11.79 13.35
C ASP A 62 -0.44 -10.54 12.53
N PRO A 63 -0.55 -9.32 13.07
CA PRO A 63 -0.33 -8.09 12.32
C PRO A 63 1.08 -8.01 11.70
N ILE A 64 2.12 -8.39 12.45
CA ILE A 64 3.50 -8.39 11.97
C ILE A 64 3.65 -9.36 10.79
N GLN A 65 3.09 -10.56 10.91
CA GLN A 65 3.14 -11.54 9.82
C GLN A 65 2.37 -11.07 8.58
N ALA A 66 1.23 -10.40 8.77
CA ALA A 66 0.46 -9.82 7.66
C ALA A 66 1.25 -8.74 6.91
N ASP A 67 1.98 -7.88 7.61
CA ASP A 67 2.82 -6.85 7.00
C ASP A 67 4.01 -7.47 6.25
N ILE A 68 4.65 -8.51 6.82
CA ILE A 68 5.72 -9.25 6.14
C ILE A 68 5.21 -9.93 4.86
N ASP A 69 4.03 -10.56 4.90
CA ASP A 69 3.44 -11.23 3.75
C ASP A 69 3.03 -10.22 2.66
N GLN A 70 2.52 -9.06 3.05
CA GLN A 70 2.22 -7.97 2.12
C GLN A 70 3.51 -7.42 1.46
N ALA A 71 4.56 -7.20 2.24
CA ALA A 71 5.85 -6.75 1.72
C ALA A 71 6.44 -7.75 0.72
N ARG A 72 6.36 -9.06 1.04
CA ARG A 72 6.77 -10.15 0.12
C ARG A 72 5.99 -10.10 -1.19
N ALA A 73 4.67 -9.91 -1.13
CA ALA A 73 3.83 -9.81 -2.33
C ALA A 73 4.20 -8.59 -3.19
N PHE A 74 4.55 -7.44 -2.58
CA PHE A 74 5.08 -6.30 -3.32
C PHE A 74 6.44 -6.56 -3.94
N GLN A 75 7.32 -7.31 -3.26
CA GLN A 75 8.60 -7.72 -3.87
C GLN A 75 8.39 -8.64 -5.08
N GLU A 76 7.44 -9.57 -5.01
CA GLU A 76 7.09 -10.42 -6.15
C GLU A 76 6.56 -9.58 -7.31
N ALA A 77 5.64 -8.65 -7.06
CA ALA A 77 5.14 -7.72 -8.08
C ALA A 77 6.25 -6.83 -8.66
N PHE A 78 7.23 -6.40 -7.84
CA PHE A 78 8.42 -5.68 -8.32
C PHE A 78 9.28 -6.55 -9.23
N ASN A 79 9.48 -7.81 -8.87
CA ASN A 79 10.25 -8.76 -9.70
C ASN A 79 9.56 -8.99 -11.05
N ASP A 80 8.24 -9.10 -11.07
CA ASP A 80 7.46 -9.24 -12.30
C ASP A 80 7.55 -7.99 -13.17
N PHE A 81 7.44 -6.80 -12.57
CA PHE A 81 7.69 -5.54 -13.25
C PHE A 81 9.10 -5.46 -13.83
N ALA A 82 10.13 -5.86 -13.06
CA ALA A 82 11.51 -5.84 -13.50
C ALA A 82 11.74 -6.80 -14.68
N ALA A 83 11.12 -7.99 -14.63
CA ALA A 83 11.18 -8.97 -15.71
C ALA A 83 10.48 -8.48 -16.99
N ASP A 84 9.38 -7.76 -16.86
CA ASP A 84 8.69 -7.13 -17.98
C ASP A 84 9.51 -5.96 -18.55
N CYS A 85 10.01 -5.07 -17.71
CA CYS A 85 10.84 -3.95 -18.09
C CYS A 85 12.08 -4.38 -18.84
N ALA A 86 12.74 -5.46 -18.40
CA ALA A 86 13.98 -5.97 -19.00
C ALA A 86 13.82 -6.43 -20.46
N LYS A 87 12.59 -6.65 -20.95
CA LYS A 87 12.32 -6.96 -22.37
C LYS A 87 12.52 -5.74 -23.26
N ASP A 88 12.51 -4.55 -22.71
CA ASP A 88 12.66 -3.29 -23.42
C ASP A 88 14.11 -2.79 -23.37
N VAL A 89 14.67 -2.42 -24.52
CA VAL A 89 16.04 -1.89 -24.64
C VAL A 89 16.32 -0.66 -23.76
N GLY A 90 15.28 0.11 -23.41
CA GLY A 90 15.38 1.32 -22.60
C GLY A 90 14.91 1.16 -21.16
N CYS A 91 14.95 -0.07 -20.60
CA CYS A 91 14.59 -0.28 -19.19
C CYS A 91 15.59 0.43 -18.27
N PRO A 92 15.14 1.34 -17.38
CA PRO A 92 16.03 2.05 -16.45
C PRO A 92 16.69 1.13 -15.42
N LEU A 93 16.11 -0.05 -15.18
CA LEU A 93 16.67 -1.09 -14.31
C LEU A 93 17.63 -2.06 -15.04
N GLY A 94 17.83 -1.86 -16.36
CA GLY A 94 18.69 -2.71 -17.18
C GLY A 94 17.98 -3.94 -17.73
N SER A 95 18.76 -4.79 -18.42
CA SER A 95 18.25 -6.00 -19.08
C SER A 95 18.37 -7.29 -18.25
N ASP A 96 18.92 -7.18 -17.03
CA ASP A 96 19.11 -8.31 -16.11
C ASP A 96 18.20 -8.14 -14.90
N PRO A 97 17.06 -8.86 -14.82
CA PRO A 97 16.12 -8.73 -13.71
C PRO A 97 16.75 -9.03 -12.33
N ALA A 98 17.79 -9.88 -12.28
CA ALA A 98 18.47 -10.19 -11.03
C ALA A 98 19.23 -8.99 -10.43
N LYS A 99 19.50 -7.96 -11.23
CA LYS A 99 20.15 -6.71 -10.80
C LYS A 99 19.15 -5.55 -10.60
N ALA A 100 17.87 -5.77 -10.87
CA ALA A 100 16.88 -4.72 -10.88
C ALA A 100 16.74 -4.04 -9.51
N VAL A 101 16.72 -4.80 -8.41
CA VAL A 101 16.65 -4.24 -7.04
C VAL A 101 17.86 -3.33 -6.78
N ALA A 102 19.09 -3.76 -7.11
CA ALA A 102 20.27 -2.93 -6.91
C ALA A 102 20.18 -1.64 -7.74
N LYS A 103 19.75 -1.72 -9.01
CA LYS A 103 19.57 -0.56 -9.87
C LYS A 103 18.49 0.40 -9.38
N TYR A 104 17.40 -0.15 -8.86
CA TYR A 104 16.35 0.64 -8.23
C TYR A 104 16.89 1.37 -6.99
N ARG A 105 17.63 0.66 -6.15
CA ARG A 105 18.27 1.23 -4.95
C ARG A 105 19.27 2.34 -5.29
N ASP A 106 20.06 2.17 -6.36
CA ASP A 106 20.97 3.21 -6.85
C ASP A 106 20.23 4.53 -7.16
N LEU A 107 18.92 4.46 -7.55
CA LEU A 107 18.10 5.63 -7.86
C LEU A 107 17.42 6.22 -6.62
N VAL A 108 16.96 5.39 -5.69
CA VAL A 108 16.10 5.86 -4.58
C VAL A 108 16.87 6.15 -3.29
N ASP A 109 17.97 5.43 -3.00
CA ASP A 109 18.73 5.60 -1.76
C ASP A 109 19.30 7.02 -1.56
N PRO A 110 19.78 7.72 -2.61
CA PRO A 110 20.25 9.09 -2.46
C PRO A 110 19.16 10.07 -2.00
N LEU A 111 17.88 9.72 -2.20
CA LEU A 111 16.74 10.56 -1.81
C LEU A 111 16.53 10.61 -0.29
N VAL A 112 17.16 9.72 0.48
CA VAL A 112 17.16 9.77 1.95
C VAL A 112 17.79 11.07 2.44
N ASP A 113 18.87 11.51 1.79
CA ASP A 113 19.59 12.73 2.18
C ASP A 113 19.11 13.97 1.44
N THR A 114 18.71 13.81 0.18
CA THR A 114 18.37 14.96 -0.69
C THR A 114 17.21 14.63 -1.64
N PRO A 115 16.05 15.28 -1.50
CA PRO A 115 14.95 15.12 -2.43
C PRO A 115 15.36 15.48 -3.88
N MET A 116 14.88 14.69 -4.85
CA MET A 116 15.13 14.93 -6.26
C MET A 116 14.26 16.09 -6.78
N PRO A 117 14.78 16.97 -7.65
CA PRO A 117 14.00 18.06 -8.21
C PRO A 117 12.75 17.59 -8.97
N THR A 118 11.65 18.31 -8.76
CA THR A 118 10.38 18.18 -9.49
C THR A 118 9.82 19.56 -9.81
N ARG A 119 8.74 19.64 -10.61
CA ARG A 119 8.00 20.89 -10.81
C ARG A 119 7.28 21.35 -9.55
N ASP A 120 6.87 20.42 -8.70
CA ASP A 120 6.34 20.71 -7.37
C ASP A 120 7.52 21.08 -6.45
N PRO A 121 7.44 22.18 -5.69
CA PRO A 121 8.54 22.63 -4.83
C PRO A 121 8.91 21.67 -3.69
N ARG A 122 8.08 20.65 -3.40
CA ARG A 122 8.41 19.61 -2.40
C ARG A 122 9.63 18.78 -2.82
N GLY A 123 9.82 18.58 -4.14
CA GLY A 123 10.72 17.56 -4.64
C GLY A 123 10.18 16.14 -4.44
N LEU A 124 10.90 15.16 -4.96
CA LEU A 124 10.62 13.74 -4.74
C LEU A 124 11.46 13.27 -3.55
N SER A 125 10.83 12.97 -2.43
CA SER A 125 11.50 12.37 -1.27
C SER A 125 11.69 10.86 -1.48
N TYR A 126 12.52 10.24 -0.62
CA TYR A 126 12.67 8.79 -0.56
C TYR A 126 11.31 8.10 -0.38
N ASN A 127 10.53 8.55 0.62
CA ASN A 127 9.21 7.98 0.90
C ASN A 127 8.26 8.11 -0.29
N ASP A 128 8.23 9.28 -0.97
CA ASP A 128 7.41 9.45 -2.16
C ASP A 128 7.82 8.49 -3.29
N ALA A 129 9.11 8.24 -3.48
CA ALA A 129 9.59 7.31 -4.49
C ALA A 129 9.13 5.86 -4.22
N ILE A 130 9.20 5.40 -2.95
CA ILE A 130 8.71 4.08 -2.58
C ILE A 130 7.19 4.00 -2.70
N VAL A 131 6.46 4.97 -2.17
CA VAL A 131 4.98 5.01 -2.24
C VAL A 131 4.50 5.06 -3.69
N GLY A 132 5.16 5.84 -4.55
CA GLY A 132 4.87 5.87 -5.99
C GLY A 132 5.14 4.53 -6.68
N THR A 133 6.19 3.83 -6.27
CA THR A 133 6.48 2.47 -6.75
C THR A 133 5.39 1.50 -6.31
N ILE A 134 5.03 1.49 -5.03
CA ILE A 134 3.94 0.66 -4.49
C ILE A 134 2.63 0.94 -5.25
N MET A 135 2.29 2.20 -5.48
CA MET A 135 1.09 2.55 -6.27
C MET A 135 1.09 1.88 -7.64
N ALA A 136 2.22 1.88 -8.33
CA ALA A 136 2.32 1.27 -9.65
C ALA A 136 2.29 -0.26 -9.61
N LEU A 137 2.75 -0.89 -8.53
CA LEU A 137 2.75 -2.35 -8.37
C LEU A 137 1.36 -2.94 -8.13
N TYR A 138 0.36 -2.14 -7.72
CA TYR A 138 -1.02 -2.61 -7.62
C TYR A 138 -1.63 -3.04 -8.95
N SER A 139 -1.10 -2.56 -10.09
CA SER A 139 -1.67 -2.91 -11.40
C SER A 139 -0.64 -2.85 -12.52
N PRO A 140 -0.53 -3.91 -13.35
CA PRO A 140 0.33 -3.89 -14.54
C PRO A 140 0.04 -2.73 -15.51
N ASN A 141 -1.18 -2.19 -15.48
CA ASN A 141 -1.53 -1.01 -16.30
C ASN A 141 -0.74 0.25 -15.92
N LEU A 142 -0.20 0.31 -14.70
CA LEU A 142 0.60 1.42 -14.21
C LEU A 142 2.11 1.21 -14.43
N TRP A 143 2.56 0.03 -14.85
CA TRP A 143 3.99 -0.26 -15.05
C TRP A 143 4.67 0.65 -16.07
N ARG A 144 3.92 1.08 -17.11
CA ARG A 144 4.44 2.07 -18.06
C ARG A 144 4.81 3.39 -17.37
N HIS A 145 4.02 3.81 -16.37
CA HIS A 145 4.29 5.05 -15.63
C HIS A 145 5.45 4.86 -14.65
N LEU A 146 5.54 3.69 -14.00
CA LEU A 146 6.70 3.35 -13.17
C LEU A 146 8.00 3.38 -14.00
N LYS A 147 8.00 2.72 -15.18
CA LYS A 147 9.14 2.74 -16.10
C LYS A 147 9.49 4.17 -16.52
N GLN A 148 8.49 4.99 -16.85
CA GLN A 148 8.69 6.40 -17.18
C GLN A 148 9.31 7.16 -16.01
N GLY A 149 8.75 7.04 -14.80
CA GLY A 149 9.24 7.72 -13.60
C GLY A 149 10.69 7.34 -13.28
N LEU A 150 11.01 6.05 -13.30
CA LEU A 150 12.38 5.58 -13.10
C LEU A 150 13.33 6.08 -14.21
N THR A 151 12.87 6.18 -15.46
CA THR A 151 13.66 6.78 -16.56
C THR A 151 13.88 8.27 -16.34
N GLU A 152 12.92 9.00 -15.82
CA GLU A 152 13.08 10.41 -15.45
C GLU A 152 14.07 10.57 -14.30
N MET A 153 14.05 9.68 -13.32
CA MET A 153 14.99 9.68 -12.19
C MET A 153 16.45 9.48 -12.66
N THR A 154 16.71 8.68 -13.71
CA THR A 154 18.08 8.60 -14.30
C THR A 154 18.58 9.93 -14.90
N ARG A 155 17.72 10.96 -14.95
CA ARG A 155 17.99 12.30 -15.47
C ARG A 155 17.72 13.37 -14.41
N ASP A 156 17.80 12.99 -13.14
CA ASP A 156 17.57 13.86 -11.98
C ASP A 156 16.20 14.57 -11.99
N ARG A 157 15.14 13.85 -12.39
CA ARG A 157 13.77 14.37 -12.42
C ARG A 157 12.81 13.39 -11.78
N GLY A 158 12.02 13.86 -10.81
CA GLY A 158 11.12 13.05 -10.01
C GLY A 158 9.61 13.21 -10.30
N ASP A 159 9.24 13.95 -11.36
CA ASP A 159 7.84 14.38 -11.58
C ASP A 159 6.85 13.23 -11.65
N THR A 160 7.13 12.20 -12.46
CA THR A 160 6.20 11.06 -12.63
C THR A 160 6.12 10.18 -11.37
N MET A 161 7.24 9.98 -10.66
CA MET A 161 7.22 9.23 -9.40
C MET A 161 6.44 9.97 -8.33
N LEU A 162 6.58 11.31 -8.23
CA LEU A 162 5.80 12.12 -7.30
C LEU A 162 4.30 12.08 -7.64
N ALA A 163 3.93 12.09 -8.92
CA ALA A 163 2.54 11.96 -9.34
C ALA A 163 1.94 10.58 -8.96
N LEU A 164 2.71 9.50 -9.05
CA LEU A 164 2.29 8.19 -8.57
C LEU A 164 2.11 8.17 -7.06
N ALA A 165 2.99 8.81 -6.29
CA ALA A 165 2.85 8.97 -4.85
C ALA A 165 1.60 9.79 -4.49
N ASP A 166 1.37 10.92 -5.16
CA ASP A 166 0.18 11.75 -4.98
C ASP A 166 -1.12 10.98 -5.28
N MET A 167 -1.10 10.10 -6.28
CA MET A 167 -2.23 9.21 -6.59
C MET A 167 -2.52 8.25 -5.42
N TYR A 168 -1.49 7.65 -4.83
CA TYR A 168 -1.63 6.77 -3.66
C TYR A 168 -2.16 7.53 -2.45
N MET A 169 -1.56 8.69 -2.17
CA MET A 169 -1.89 9.54 -1.03
C MET A 169 -3.18 10.35 -1.24
N ARG A 170 -3.81 10.23 -2.42
CA ARG A 170 -5.02 10.97 -2.81
C ARG A 170 -4.86 12.49 -2.65
N ARG A 171 -3.72 13.01 -3.10
CA ARG A 171 -3.45 14.43 -3.19
C ARG A 171 -3.94 14.96 -4.53
N ASP A 172 -4.71 16.07 -4.51
CA ASP A 172 -5.21 16.70 -5.72
C ASP A 172 -4.18 17.68 -6.34
N GLU A 173 -4.50 18.20 -7.53
CA GLU A 173 -3.65 19.16 -8.26
C GLU A 173 -3.47 20.50 -7.53
N GLN A 174 -4.34 20.82 -6.58
CA GLN A 174 -4.26 22.00 -5.72
C GLN A 174 -3.43 21.76 -4.46
N GLY A 175 -2.95 20.52 -4.26
CA GLY A 175 -2.12 20.14 -3.14
C GLY A 175 -2.88 19.75 -1.87
N HIS A 176 -4.19 19.53 -1.96
CA HIS A 176 -4.98 19.09 -0.83
C HIS A 176 -5.01 17.56 -0.75
N TYR A 177 -4.87 17.03 0.45
CA TYR A 177 -5.03 15.62 0.75
C TYR A 177 -6.46 15.33 1.21
N THR A 178 -6.99 14.17 0.85
CA THR A 178 -8.19 13.66 1.49
C THR A 178 -7.86 13.19 2.91
N ASN A 179 -8.88 12.92 3.72
CA ASN A 179 -8.71 12.34 5.06
C ASN A 179 -8.45 10.80 5.03
N ALA A 180 -8.18 10.20 3.88
CA ALA A 180 -8.10 8.75 3.74
C ALA A 180 -6.96 8.14 4.58
N THR A 181 -5.79 8.81 4.61
CA THR A 181 -4.65 8.35 5.41
C THR A 181 -4.93 8.47 6.90
N ASP A 182 -5.49 9.60 7.36
CA ASP A 182 -5.85 9.80 8.77
C ASP A 182 -6.90 8.79 9.21
N ALA A 183 -7.91 8.53 8.37
CA ALA A 183 -8.93 7.53 8.62
C ALA A 183 -8.33 6.12 8.73
N ARG A 184 -7.40 5.75 7.83
CA ARG A 184 -6.71 4.45 7.86
C ARG A 184 -5.93 4.28 9.16
N ILE A 185 -5.15 5.28 9.56
CA ILE A 185 -4.39 5.26 10.82
C ILE A 185 -5.35 5.12 12.00
N ALA A 186 -6.41 5.93 12.06
CA ALA A 186 -7.37 5.90 13.15
C ALA A 186 -8.07 4.53 13.29
N VAL A 187 -8.43 3.91 12.17
CA VAL A 187 -9.08 2.59 12.14
C VAL A 187 -8.09 1.50 12.59
N ASN A 188 -6.87 1.48 12.04
CA ASN A 188 -5.85 0.51 12.42
C ASN A 188 -5.53 0.58 13.92
N CYS A 189 -5.36 1.78 14.47
CA CYS A 189 -5.10 1.98 15.91
C CYS A 189 -6.25 1.49 16.81
N VAL A 190 -7.49 1.43 16.31
CA VAL A 190 -8.63 0.91 17.08
C VAL A 190 -8.78 -0.60 16.93
N ASP A 191 -8.49 -1.12 15.73
CA ASP A 191 -8.71 -2.52 15.40
C ASP A 191 -7.54 -3.45 15.79
N GLN A 192 -6.33 -2.89 15.93
CA GLN A 192 -5.13 -3.67 16.21
C GLN A 192 -4.52 -3.30 17.57
N PRO A 193 -4.00 -4.28 18.31
CA PRO A 193 -3.26 -3.98 19.53
C PRO A 193 -1.94 -3.26 19.20
N ALA A 194 -1.61 -2.25 19.99
CA ALA A 194 -0.33 -1.55 19.85
C ALA A 194 0.85 -2.51 20.12
N ILE A 195 1.84 -2.51 19.23
CA ILE A 195 3.10 -3.24 19.42
C ILE A 195 4.01 -2.37 20.29
N THR A 196 4.11 -2.71 21.58
CA THR A 196 4.92 -1.95 22.56
C THR A 196 6.32 -2.55 22.80
N ASP A 197 6.54 -3.78 22.32
CA ASP A 197 7.82 -4.47 22.45
C ASP A 197 8.78 -4.01 21.33
N ARG A 198 9.77 -3.19 21.71
CA ARG A 198 10.78 -2.68 20.79
C ARG A 198 11.57 -3.79 20.08
N ALA A 199 11.81 -4.92 20.74
CA ALA A 199 12.56 -6.02 20.14
C ALA A 199 11.77 -6.65 18.96
N LYS A 200 10.44 -6.74 19.10
CA LYS A 200 9.57 -7.21 18.01
C LYS A 200 9.60 -6.24 16.82
N VAL A 201 9.54 -4.93 17.07
CA VAL A 201 9.60 -3.92 15.99
C VAL A 201 10.93 -3.99 15.24
N VAL A 202 12.06 -4.15 15.95
CA VAL A 202 13.39 -4.31 15.32
C VAL A 202 13.49 -5.61 14.52
N ASP A 203 12.92 -6.69 15.01
CA ASP A 203 12.92 -7.98 14.31
C ASP A 203 12.03 -7.93 13.06
N GLU A 204 10.87 -7.30 13.14
CA GLU A 204 9.98 -7.03 12.02
C GLU A 204 10.70 -6.22 10.93
N ASP A 205 11.34 -5.10 11.28
CA ASP A 205 12.12 -4.29 10.33
C ASP A 205 13.19 -5.13 9.60
N ARG A 206 13.90 -5.97 10.35
CA ARG A 206 14.89 -6.89 9.76
C ARG A 206 14.24 -7.85 8.75
N GLN A 207 13.11 -8.47 9.11
CA GLN A 207 12.39 -9.41 8.26
C GLN A 207 11.83 -8.71 7.01
N LEU A 208 11.28 -7.49 7.14
CA LEU A 208 10.80 -6.69 6.01
C LEU A 208 11.90 -6.40 5.00
N ARG A 209 13.11 -6.03 5.48
CA ARG A 209 14.29 -5.82 4.62
C ARG A 209 14.74 -7.08 3.88
N GLU A 210 14.61 -8.24 4.52
CA GLU A 210 14.97 -9.53 3.91
C GLU A 210 13.97 -9.95 2.83
N VAL A 211 12.67 -9.77 3.07
CA VAL A 211 11.62 -10.23 2.14
C VAL A 211 11.31 -9.22 1.03
N ALA A 212 11.56 -7.94 1.26
CA ALA A 212 11.29 -6.87 0.30
C ALA A 212 12.46 -5.89 0.18
N PRO A 213 13.62 -6.33 -0.34
CA PRO A 213 14.83 -5.51 -0.40
C PRO A 213 14.71 -4.25 -1.26
N PHE A 214 13.70 -4.12 -2.16
CA PHE A 214 13.46 -2.85 -2.84
C PHE A 214 12.88 -1.78 -1.90
N MET A 215 12.19 -2.19 -0.82
CA MET A 215 11.58 -1.35 0.19
C MET A 215 12.50 -1.28 1.42
N SER A 216 13.68 -0.72 1.31
CA SER A 216 14.58 -0.65 2.46
C SER A 216 14.23 0.52 3.40
N TYR A 217 14.87 0.59 4.56
CA TYR A 217 14.70 1.60 5.61
C TYR A 217 13.38 1.54 6.41
N GLY A 218 12.73 0.37 6.48
CA GLY A 218 11.68 0.16 7.47
C GLY A 218 10.41 0.98 7.29
N GLU A 219 9.94 1.12 6.07
CA GLU A 219 8.75 1.92 5.77
C GLU A 219 7.44 1.36 6.29
N PHE A 220 7.45 0.11 6.75
CA PHE A 220 6.30 -0.54 7.37
C PHE A 220 6.43 -0.67 8.89
N THR A 221 7.56 -0.32 9.47
CA THR A 221 7.76 -0.33 10.91
C THR A 221 7.32 0.99 11.52
N GLY A 222 6.14 1.09 11.98
CA GLY A 222 5.73 2.34 12.62
C GLY A 222 4.25 2.59 12.64
N ASN A 223 3.50 1.56 12.84
CA ASN A 223 2.08 1.69 13.17
C ASN A 223 1.86 1.79 14.66
#